data_29347a5ba85b18d4f88c30e10ccaf9ec
#
_entry.id   29347a5ba85b18d4f88c30e10ccaf9ec
#
_cell.length_a   1.000
_cell.length_b   1.000
_cell.length_c   1.000
_cell.angle_alpha   90.00
_cell.angle_beta   90.00
_cell.angle_gamma   90.00
#
_symmetry.space_group_name_H-M   'P 1'
#
loop_
_entity.id
_entity.type
_entity.pdbx_description
1 polymer ?
#
loop_
_entity_poly.entity_id
_entity_poly.type
_entity_poly.pdbx_seq_one_letter_code
_entity_poly.pdbx_strand_id
1 'polypeptide(L)'
;HGSPGRNFKINFPIHNTEDVYTEWYDIPEDELKKFPELANTYTKQPCYNLSSIHKTVDTLYPLRVSYNMHHCPIVFNSYLPHRVMPGPDAKYPRIMLATMPVKDPFELMKLF
;
A
#
# COMPACT_ATOMS: atom_id res chain seq x y z
N HIS A 1 -10.21 13.79 1.04
CA HIS A 1 -10.34 12.67 1.39
C HIS A 1 -11.61 12.46 1.82
N GLY A 2 -12.12 12.06 2.14
CA GLY A 2 -13.41 11.93 2.37
C GLY A 2 -14.09 10.63 2.09
N SER A 3 -13.81 9.95 1.05
CA SER A 3 -14.47 8.69 0.75
C SER A 3 -13.96 7.56 1.63
N PRO A 4 -14.86 6.83 2.32
CA PRO A 4 -14.46 5.68 3.11
C PRO A 4 -13.67 4.66 2.27
N GLY A 5 -12.66 4.04 2.90
CA GLY A 5 -11.84 3.05 2.23
C GLY A 5 -10.81 3.61 1.25
N ARG A 6 -10.58 4.91 1.27
CA ARG A 6 -9.60 5.56 0.41
C ARG A 6 -8.56 6.31 1.23
N ASN A 7 -7.30 5.99 0.99
CA ASN A 7 -6.17 6.66 1.62
C ASN A 7 -4.99 6.56 0.65
N PHE A 8 -4.88 7.54 -0.25
CA PHE A 8 -3.93 7.48 -1.34
C PHE A 8 -2.54 7.91 -0.95
N LYS A 9 -1.56 7.21 -1.49
CA LYS A 9 -0.14 7.55 -1.39
C LYS A 9 0.49 7.51 -2.76
N ILE A 10 1.57 8.28 -2.91
CA ILE A 10 2.40 8.25 -4.11
C ILE A 10 3.77 7.80 -3.68
N ASN A 11 4.27 6.73 -4.28
CA ASN A 11 5.61 6.22 -4.03
C ASN A 11 6.52 6.46 -5.23
N PHE A 12 7.69 7.03 -4.96
CA PHE A 12 8.72 7.27 -5.96
C PHE A 12 9.89 6.34 -5.69
N PRO A 13 10.29 5.48 -6.65
CA PRO A 13 11.47 4.63 -6.48
C PRO A 13 12.74 5.46 -6.57
N ILE A 14 13.63 5.32 -5.61
CA ILE A 14 14.88 6.10 -5.54
C ILE A 14 16.10 5.20 -5.72
N HIS A 15 16.22 4.14 -4.92
CA HIS A 15 17.43 3.34 -4.89
C HIS A 15 17.14 1.90 -4.48
N ASN A 16 17.77 0.94 -5.17
CA ASN A 16 17.65 -0.49 -4.89
C ASN A 16 16.20 -0.98 -4.87
N THR A 17 15.43 -0.58 -5.87
CA THR A 17 14.01 -0.94 -5.97
C THR A 17 13.73 -2.00 -7.04
N GLU A 18 14.77 -2.53 -7.71
CA GLU A 18 14.62 -3.37 -8.90
C GLU A 18 13.90 -4.70 -8.62
N ASP A 19 14.16 -5.31 -7.47
CA ASP A 19 13.58 -6.61 -7.14
C ASP A 19 12.80 -6.53 -5.84
N VAL A 20 11.87 -5.58 -5.79
CA VAL A 20 10.99 -5.37 -4.65
C VAL A 20 9.57 -5.21 -5.16
N TYR A 21 8.65 -5.96 -4.59
CA TYR A 21 7.27 -6.04 -5.05
C TYR A 21 6.31 -5.60 -3.96
N THR A 22 5.31 -4.84 -4.34
CA THR A 22 4.17 -4.58 -3.46
C THR A 22 3.03 -5.49 -3.89
N GLU A 23 2.47 -6.20 -2.94
CA GLU A 23 1.40 -7.15 -3.16
C GLU A 23 0.15 -6.69 -2.43
N TRP A 24 -0.98 -6.73 -3.12
CA TRP A 24 -2.29 -6.41 -2.53
C TRP A 24 -3.14 -7.66 -2.42
N TYR A 25 -3.85 -7.78 -1.32
CA TYR A 25 -4.65 -8.97 -1.01
C TYR A 25 -6.12 -8.62 -0.79
N ASP A 26 -7.00 -9.56 -1.15
CA ASP A 26 -8.44 -9.41 -0.92
C ASP A 26 -8.77 -9.91 0.48
N ILE A 27 -8.91 -8.98 1.41
CA ILE A 27 -9.36 -9.29 2.78
C ILE A 27 -10.74 -8.66 2.95
N PRO A 28 -11.76 -9.45 3.32
CA PRO A 28 -13.08 -8.90 3.57
C PRO A 28 -13.06 -7.82 4.66
N GLU A 29 -13.89 -6.80 4.48
CA GLU A 29 -13.92 -5.63 5.37
C GLU A 29 -14.19 -6.02 6.82
N ASP A 30 -15.10 -6.96 7.06
CA ASP A 30 -15.44 -7.43 8.39
C ASP A 30 -14.28 -8.16 9.07
N GLU A 31 -13.44 -8.85 8.30
CA GLU A 31 -12.22 -9.48 8.84
C GLU A 31 -11.12 -8.46 9.06
N LEU A 32 -11.00 -7.48 8.16
CA LEU A 32 -10.00 -6.43 8.29
C LEU A 32 -10.17 -5.64 9.59
N LYS A 33 -11.40 -5.38 9.99
CA LYS A 33 -11.73 -4.64 11.20
C LYS A 33 -11.36 -5.37 12.49
N LYS A 34 -11.04 -6.65 12.43
CA LYS A 34 -10.61 -7.43 13.60
C LYS A 34 -9.14 -7.21 13.95
N PHE A 35 -8.36 -6.61 13.04
CA PHE A 35 -6.96 -6.30 13.31
C PHE A 35 -6.84 -5.01 14.09
N PRO A 36 -5.73 -4.82 14.85
CA PRO A 36 -5.52 -3.58 15.60
C PRO A 36 -5.49 -2.36 14.70
N GLU A 37 -6.13 -1.29 15.12
CA GLU A 37 -6.03 -0.01 14.43
C GLU A 37 -4.67 0.63 14.65
N LEU A 38 -4.15 1.26 13.60
CA LEU A 38 -2.96 2.09 13.69
C LEU A 38 -3.37 3.52 14.00
N ALA A 39 -2.62 4.17 14.89
CA ALA A 39 -2.80 5.59 15.12
C ALA A 39 -2.46 6.35 13.84
N ASN A 40 -3.37 7.21 13.40
CA ASN A 40 -3.21 7.97 12.18
C ASN A 40 -3.58 9.43 12.42
N THR A 41 -2.57 10.29 12.38
CA THR A 41 -2.75 11.72 12.60
C THR A 41 -3.02 12.50 11.32
N TYR A 42 -2.89 11.87 10.17
CA TYR A 42 -2.98 12.56 8.88
C TYR A 42 -4.28 12.34 8.15
N THR A 43 -4.95 11.25 8.39
CA THR A 43 -6.21 10.93 7.73
C THR A 43 -7.27 10.61 8.76
N LYS A 44 -8.54 10.77 8.37
CA LYS A 44 -9.68 10.40 9.22
C LYS A 44 -10.10 8.97 9.02
N GLN A 45 -9.46 8.26 8.09
CA GLN A 45 -9.78 6.88 7.81
C GLN A 45 -9.01 5.96 8.74
N PRO A 46 -9.65 4.94 9.32
CA PRO A 46 -8.93 3.97 10.12
C PRO A 46 -7.97 3.17 9.23
N CYS A 47 -6.79 2.88 9.77
CA CYS A 47 -5.84 1.96 9.16
C CYS A 47 -5.61 0.82 10.13
N TYR A 48 -5.32 -0.38 9.61
CA TYR A 48 -5.19 -1.57 10.42
C TYR A 48 -3.79 -2.16 10.32
N ASN A 49 -3.31 -2.67 11.45
CA ASN A 49 -2.01 -3.29 11.52
C ASN A 49 -2.13 -4.78 11.20
N LEU A 50 -1.62 -5.19 10.05
CA LEU A 50 -1.66 -6.57 9.59
C LEU A 50 -0.35 -7.31 9.81
N SER A 51 0.56 -6.77 10.63
CA SER A 51 1.88 -7.37 10.82
C SER A 51 1.82 -8.80 11.35
N SER A 52 0.78 -9.16 12.09
CA SER A 52 0.62 -10.53 12.60
C SER A 52 0.48 -11.58 11.51
N ILE A 53 0.01 -11.20 10.32
CA ILE A 53 -0.16 -12.12 9.20
C ILE A 53 0.78 -11.80 8.02
N HIS A 54 1.79 -10.97 8.24
CA HIS A 54 2.69 -10.53 7.17
C HIS A 54 3.28 -11.70 6.38
N LYS A 55 3.72 -12.75 7.06
CA LYS A 55 4.37 -13.89 6.40
C LYS A 55 3.39 -14.92 5.84
N THR A 56 2.14 -14.90 6.27
CA THR A 56 1.16 -15.95 5.94
C THR A 56 -0.02 -15.44 5.14
N VAL A 57 -0.07 -14.15 4.83
CA VAL A 57 -1.23 -13.55 4.17
C VAL A 57 -1.54 -14.25 2.84
N ASP A 58 -0.52 -14.68 2.11
CA ASP A 58 -0.68 -15.36 0.83
C ASP A 58 -1.33 -16.74 0.97
N THR A 59 -1.30 -17.34 2.15
CA THR A 59 -1.98 -18.60 2.42
C THR A 59 -3.40 -18.41 2.94
N LEU A 60 -3.71 -17.21 3.44
CA LEU A 60 -4.99 -16.91 4.07
C LEU A 60 -5.97 -16.20 3.14
N TYR A 61 -5.45 -15.38 2.23
CA TYR A 61 -6.28 -14.55 1.37
C TYR A 61 -5.74 -14.54 -0.06
N PRO A 62 -6.62 -14.37 -1.06
CA PRO A 62 -6.18 -14.33 -2.45
C PRO A 62 -5.39 -13.07 -2.76
N LEU A 63 -4.33 -13.23 -3.54
CA LEU A 63 -3.55 -12.13 -4.09
C LEU A 63 -4.37 -11.43 -5.17
N ARG A 64 -4.52 -10.11 -5.05
CA ARG A 64 -5.22 -9.31 -6.06
C ARG A 64 -4.27 -8.85 -7.15
N VAL A 65 -3.13 -8.29 -6.76
CA VAL A 65 -2.13 -7.78 -7.70
C VAL A 65 -0.75 -7.72 -7.03
N SER A 66 0.27 -7.96 -7.83
CA SER A 66 1.68 -7.77 -7.44
C SER A 66 2.30 -6.80 -8.44
N TYR A 67 3.04 -5.81 -7.94
CA TYR A 67 3.62 -4.78 -8.79
C TYR A 67 5.05 -4.47 -8.36
N ASN A 68 5.96 -4.46 -9.34
CA ASN A 68 7.33 -4.02 -9.14
C ASN A 68 7.38 -2.49 -9.29
N MET A 69 7.62 -1.80 -8.21
CA MET A 69 7.60 -0.33 -8.18
C MET A 69 8.84 0.33 -8.78
N HIS A 70 9.75 -0.45 -9.35
CA HIS A 70 10.98 0.08 -9.90
C HIS A 70 10.77 1.00 -11.10
N HIS A 71 9.79 0.70 -11.92
CA HIS A 71 9.68 1.33 -13.25
C HIS A 71 9.22 2.78 -13.22
N CYS A 72 8.33 3.12 -12.33
CA CYS A 72 7.78 4.48 -12.29
C CYS A 72 7.11 4.77 -10.95
N PRO A 73 6.91 6.04 -10.63
CA PRO A 73 6.07 6.40 -9.50
C PRO A 73 4.67 5.86 -9.67
N ILE A 74 4.06 5.42 -8.58
CA ILE A 74 2.68 4.96 -8.61
C ILE A 74 1.84 5.64 -7.55
N VAL A 75 0.57 5.83 -7.87
CA VAL A 75 -0.46 6.23 -6.92
C VAL A 75 -1.23 4.98 -6.52
N PHE A 76 -1.39 4.73 -5.24
CA PHE A 76 -2.13 3.58 -4.78
C PHE A 76 -2.94 3.89 -3.53
N ASN A 77 -3.97 3.09 -3.30
CA ASN A 77 -4.80 3.21 -2.12
C ASN A 77 -4.17 2.40 -0.98
N SER A 78 -3.51 3.08 -0.06
CA SER A 78 -2.82 2.43 1.06
C SER A 78 -3.78 1.87 2.10
N TYR A 79 -5.07 2.18 2.02
CA TYR A 79 -6.08 1.54 2.86
C TYR A 79 -6.21 0.06 2.56
N LEU A 80 -6.05 -0.32 1.29
CA LEU A 80 -6.17 -1.70 0.87
C LEU A 80 -5.04 -2.55 1.46
N PRO A 81 -5.34 -3.77 1.92
CA PRO A 81 -4.32 -4.64 2.50
C PRO A 81 -3.18 -4.92 1.53
N HIS A 82 -1.97 -4.63 1.95
CA HIS A 82 -0.78 -4.80 1.12
C HIS A 82 0.45 -5.08 1.96
N ARG A 83 1.43 -5.68 1.33
CA ARG A 83 2.76 -5.88 1.91
C ARG A 83 3.83 -5.62 0.87
N VAL A 84 5.05 -5.35 1.35
CA VAL A 84 6.22 -5.22 0.49
C VAL A 84 7.07 -6.48 0.65
N MET A 85 7.40 -7.13 -0.47
CA MET A 85 8.19 -8.36 -0.47
C MET A 85 9.42 -8.19 -1.33
N PRO A 86 10.62 -8.42 -0.76
CA PRO A 86 11.84 -8.46 -1.56
C PRO A 86 11.92 -9.75 -2.35
N GLY A 87 12.39 -9.65 -3.58
CA GLY A 87 12.74 -10.80 -4.38
C GLY A 87 14.14 -11.32 -4.04
N PRO A 88 14.57 -12.42 -4.70
CA PRO A 88 15.88 -13.03 -4.40
C PRO A 88 17.08 -12.13 -4.72
N ASP A 89 16.91 -11.18 -5.64
CA ASP A 89 17.99 -10.27 -6.04
C ASP A 89 17.85 -8.88 -5.40
N ALA A 90 17.02 -8.75 -4.38
CA ALA A 90 16.81 -7.47 -3.71
C ALA A 90 18.11 -6.98 -3.06
N LYS A 91 18.38 -5.69 -3.22
CA LYS A 91 19.58 -5.03 -2.68
C LYS A 91 19.18 -4.03 -1.61
N TYR A 92 20.09 -3.80 -0.66
CA TYR A 92 19.85 -2.91 0.46
C TYR A 92 20.93 -1.85 0.57
N PRO A 93 20.62 -0.68 1.10
CA PRO A 93 19.30 -0.26 1.55
C PRO A 93 18.36 0.03 0.36
N ARG A 94 17.07 -0.23 0.56
CA ARG A 94 16.03 0.17 -0.39
C ARG A 94 15.53 1.55 0.03
N ILE A 95 15.48 2.47 -0.93
CA ILE A 95 15.03 3.84 -0.67
C ILE A 95 13.85 4.18 -1.57
N MET A 96 12.77 4.59 -0.95
CA MET A 96 11.56 5.06 -1.61
C MET A 96 11.17 6.41 -1.00
N LEU A 97 10.67 7.31 -1.81
CA LEU A 97 10.02 8.51 -1.31
C LEU A 97 8.51 8.29 -1.34
N ALA A 98 7.91 8.31 -0.17
CA ALA A 98 6.47 8.16 -0.04
C ALA A 98 5.86 9.52 0.28
N THR A 99 4.84 9.90 -0.48
CA THR A 99 4.13 11.16 -0.27
C THR A 99 2.63 10.90 -0.23
N MET A 100 1.90 11.84 0.36
CA MET A 100 0.44 11.82 0.36
C MET A 100 -0.07 12.98 -0.49
N PRO A 101 -0.95 12.73 -1.47
CA PRO A 101 -1.52 13.82 -2.24
C PRO A 101 -2.44 14.66 -1.35
N VAL A 102 -2.45 15.97 -1.60
CA VAL A 102 -3.32 16.90 -0.88
C VAL A 102 -4.78 16.67 -1.23
N LYS A 103 -5.04 16.27 -2.47
CA LYS A 103 -6.38 15.97 -2.97
C LYS A 103 -6.44 14.56 -3.49
N ASP A 104 -7.65 13.99 -3.51
CA ASP A 104 -7.91 12.68 -4.10
C ASP A 104 -7.43 12.70 -5.56
N PRO A 105 -6.54 11.77 -5.97
CA PRO A 105 -6.04 11.72 -7.35
C PRO A 105 -7.14 11.61 -8.40
N PHE A 106 -8.25 10.94 -8.10
CA PHE A 106 -9.37 10.85 -9.04
C PHE A 106 -10.05 12.19 -9.23
N GLU A 107 -10.11 13.01 -8.20
CA GLU A 107 -10.62 14.39 -8.33
C GLU A 107 -9.68 15.25 -9.19
N LEU A 108 -8.37 15.08 -9.03
CA LEU A 108 -7.39 15.78 -9.85
C LEU A 108 -7.49 15.38 -11.32
N MET A 109 -7.72 14.09 -11.58
CA MET A 109 -7.84 13.60 -12.96
C MET A 109 -9.03 14.19 -13.70
N LYS A 110 -10.05 14.64 -13.01
CA LYS A 110 -11.21 15.31 -13.65
C LYS A 110 -10.88 16.67 -14.21
N LEU A 111 -9.71 17.23 -13.87
CA LEU A 111 -9.26 18.52 -14.40
C LEU A 111 -8.60 18.37 -15.77
N PHE A 112 -8.34 17.18 -16.20
CA PHE A 112 -7.74 16.86 -17.50
C PHE A 112 -8.72 16.06 -18.34
#